data_695b20775ae07fae01024705df88b400
#
_entry.id   695b20775ae07fae01024705df88b400
#
_cell.length_a   1.000
_cell.length_b   1.000
_cell.length_c   1.000
_cell.angle_alpha   90.00
_cell.angle_beta   90.00
_cell.angle_gamma   90.00
#
_symmetry.space_group_name_H-M   'P 1'
#
loop_
_entity.id
_entity.type
_entity.pdbx_description
1 polymer ?
#
loop_
_entity_poly.entity_id
_entity_poly.type
_entity_poly.pdbx_seq_one_letter_code
_entity_poly.pdbx_strand_id
1 'polypeptide(L)'
;MDYNQIGIDAMQKGDFEKAAEAFTKAIDENSGDPVPYINFANLLSAVGELDRALKFYDRAAALDEKAGAAYYGAGNVYVMKERYQEAKDMFEKAHRTGMENSDLYYMLGTTLVKLEQPKLAMPYLQRAAELNDADVEARFQYAMCLANEGMLDEAITEFSNVTESDPSHADAFYNLGVAYAFKEDRKTALDMLNKALDILPDHMLSIRAKQLLEEA
;
A
#
# COMPACT_ATOMS: atom_id res chain seq x y z
N MET A 1 -8.30 -0.51 35.27
CA MET A 1 -7.03 -1.04 34.64
C MET A 1 -7.21 -0.84 33.16
N ASP A 2 -6.22 -0.35 32.43
CA ASP A 2 -6.41 -0.12 30.98
C ASP A 2 -6.22 -1.45 30.23
N TYR A 3 -7.33 -2.19 30.07
CA TYR A 3 -7.30 -3.46 29.35
C TYR A 3 -7.02 -3.29 27.86
N ASN A 4 -7.39 -2.14 27.25
CA ASN A 4 -7.07 -1.88 25.86
C ASN A 4 -5.55 -1.78 25.65
N GLN A 5 -4.82 -1.07 26.52
CA GLN A 5 -3.36 -0.99 26.48
C GLN A 5 -2.71 -2.35 26.74
N ILE A 6 -3.25 -3.14 27.69
CA ILE A 6 -2.75 -4.52 27.94
C ILE A 6 -2.88 -5.39 26.68
N GLY A 7 -4.00 -5.24 25.96
CA GLY A 7 -4.23 -5.96 24.69
C GLY A 7 -3.22 -5.57 23.62
N ILE A 8 -2.95 -4.27 23.45
CA ILE A 8 -1.95 -3.75 22.51
C ILE A 8 -0.56 -4.28 22.84
N ASP A 9 -0.14 -4.22 24.10
CA ASP A 9 1.15 -4.70 24.55
C ASP A 9 1.33 -6.22 24.37
N ALA A 10 0.24 -7.00 24.57
CA ALA A 10 0.23 -8.43 24.34
C ALA A 10 0.34 -8.76 22.84
N MET A 11 -0.37 -8.02 22.01
CA MET A 11 -0.34 -8.16 20.54
C MET A 11 1.07 -7.89 19.99
N GLN A 12 1.75 -6.84 20.47
CA GLN A 12 3.12 -6.51 20.08
C GLN A 12 4.13 -7.62 20.47
N LYS A 13 3.83 -8.38 21.54
CA LYS A 13 4.65 -9.52 21.99
C LYS A 13 4.28 -10.84 21.29
N GLY A 14 3.27 -10.84 20.43
CA GLY A 14 2.76 -12.03 19.78
C GLY A 14 1.89 -12.92 20.67
N ASP A 15 1.50 -12.45 21.86
CA ASP A 15 0.61 -13.15 22.80
C ASP A 15 -0.87 -12.85 22.43
N PHE A 16 -1.31 -13.47 21.35
CA PHE A 16 -2.63 -13.21 20.77
C PHE A 16 -3.79 -13.68 21.66
N GLU A 17 -3.61 -14.73 22.47
CA GLU A 17 -4.62 -15.18 23.44
C GLU A 17 -4.86 -14.13 24.50
N LYS A 18 -3.77 -13.64 25.11
CA LYS A 18 -3.84 -12.58 26.12
C LYS A 18 -4.36 -11.28 25.54
N ALA A 19 -4.01 -10.93 24.28
CA ALA A 19 -4.55 -9.77 23.59
C ALA A 19 -6.07 -9.88 23.43
N ALA A 20 -6.58 -11.04 23.00
CA ALA A 20 -8.02 -11.30 22.84
C ALA A 20 -8.78 -11.19 24.16
N GLU A 21 -8.24 -11.77 25.26
CA GLU A 21 -8.84 -11.65 26.57
C GLU A 21 -8.89 -10.19 27.06
N ALA A 22 -7.81 -9.44 26.82
CA ALA A 22 -7.72 -8.04 27.26
C ALA A 22 -8.70 -7.15 26.47
N PHE A 23 -8.76 -7.29 25.13
CA PHE A 23 -9.71 -6.53 24.31
C PHE A 23 -11.16 -6.88 24.65
N THR A 24 -11.46 -8.17 24.94
CA THR A 24 -12.80 -8.56 25.40
C THR A 24 -13.17 -7.84 26.69
N LYS A 25 -12.27 -7.80 27.69
CA LYS A 25 -12.50 -7.07 28.94
C LYS A 25 -12.66 -5.57 28.73
N ALA A 26 -11.88 -4.97 27.83
CA ALA A 26 -12.00 -3.56 27.47
C ALA A 26 -13.40 -3.25 26.88
N ILE A 27 -13.91 -4.11 26.01
CA ILE A 27 -15.25 -4.00 25.43
C ILE A 27 -16.33 -4.16 26.50
N ASP A 28 -16.17 -5.13 27.42
CA ASP A 28 -17.13 -5.37 28.50
C ASP A 28 -17.19 -4.19 29.48
N GLU A 29 -16.05 -3.55 29.79
CA GLU A 29 -16.01 -2.37 30.66
C GLU A 29 -16.66 -1.13 30.00
N ASN A 30 -16.49 -0.94 28.69
CA ASN A 30 -17.06 0.19 27.96
C ASN A 30 -17.46 -0.21 26.53
N SER A 31 -18.64 -0.79 26.40
CA SER A 31 -19.19 -1.23 25.12
C SER A 31 -19.57 -0.10 24.15
N GLY A 32 -19.48 1.15 24.59
CA GLY A 32 -19.71 2.35 23.78
C GLY A 32 -18.43 2.95 23.17
N ASP A 33 -17.25 2.46 23.55
CA ASP A 33 -15.98 2.94 23.00
C ASP A 33 -15.62 2.16 21.73
N PRO A 34 -15.45 2.80 20.56
CA PRO A 34 -15.07 2.12 19.32
C PRO A 34 -13.64 1.58 19.33
N VAL A 35 -12.72 2.13 20.14
CA VAL A 35 -11.29 1.83 20.09
C VAL A 35 -10.97 0.36 20.41
N PRO A 36 -11.50 -0.26 21.48
CA PRO A 36 -11.27 -1.68 21.74
C PRO A 36 -11.80 -2.61 20.66
N TYR A 37 -12.90 -2.25 19.97
CA TYR A 37 -13.41 -3.03 18.83
C TYR A 37 -12.47 -2.96 17.65
N ILE A 38 -11.88 -1.79 17.34
CA ILE A 38 -10.88 -1.63 16.26
C ILE A 38 -9.66 -2.49 16.58
N ASN A 39 -9.14 -2.41 17.80
CA ASN A 39 -7.95 -3.17 18.18
C ASN A 39 -8.20 -4.68 18.17
N PHE A 40 -9.38 -5.13 18.59
CA PHE A 40 -9.75 -6.53 18.48
C PHE A 40 -9.90 -6.97 17.03
N ALA A 41 -10.47 -6.11 16.16
CA ALA A 41 -10.54 -6.38 14.73
C ALA A 41 -9.14 -6.49 14.09
N ASN A 42 -8.20 -5.61 14.48
CA ASN A 42 -6.81 -5.69 14.04
C ASN A 42 -6.16 -7.04 14.44
N LEU A 43 -6.38 -7.48 15.69
CA LEU A 43 -5.93 -8.79 16.15
C LEU A 43 -6.53 -9.92 15.31
N LEU A 44 -7.84 -9.91 15.09
CA LEU A 44 -8.54 -10.92 14.28
C LEU A 44 -8.01 -10.95 12.83
N SER A 45 -7.73 -9.79 12.26
CA SER A 45 -7.11 -9.68 10.93
C SER A 45 -5.72 -10.31 10.91
N ALA A 46 -4.90 -10.04 11.92
CA ALA A 46 -3.54 -10.56 12.03
C ALA A 46 -3.49 -12.10 12.17
N VAL A 47 -4.53 -12.71 12.79
CA VAL A 47 -4.65 -14.17 12.89
C VAL A 47 -5.46 -14.80 11.75
N GLY A 48 -5.84 -14.02 10.73
CA GLY A 48 -6.53 -14.49 9.53
C GLY A 48 -8.05 -14.68 9.68
N GLU A 49 -8.64 -14.27 10.79
CA GLU A 49 -10.09 -14.36 11.03
C GLU A 49 -10.85 -13.17 10.39
N LEU A 50 -10.68 -13.00 9.08
CA LEU A 50 -11.06 -11.83 8.32
C LEU A 50 -12.56 -11.47 8.43
N ASP A 51 -13.45 -12.48 8.36
CA ASP A 51 -14.90 -12.22 8.44
C ASP A 51 -15.35 -11.78 9.83
N ARG A 52 -14.65 -12.22 10.88
CA ARG A 52 -14.88 -11.73 12.23
C ARG A 52 -14.34 -10.32 12.40
N ALA A 53 -13.16 -10.06 11.87
CA ALA A 53 -12.56 -8.72 11.90
C ALA A 53 -13.52 -7.67 11.31
N LEU A 54 -14.10 -7.94 10.13
CA LEU A 54 -15.08 -7.05 9.50
C LEU A 54 -16.26 -6.72 10.43
N LYS A 55 -16.80 -7.71 11.16
CA LYS A 55 -17.92 -7.47 12.09
C LYS A 55 -17.53 -6.53 13.23
N PHE A 56 -16.29 -6.61 13.71
CA PHE A 56 -15.80 -5.73 14.77
C PHE A 56 -15.52 -4.32 14.24
N TYR A 57 -14.97 -4.17 13.03
CA TYR A 57 -14.86 -2.87 12.38
C TYR A 57 -16.22 -2.22 12.13
N ASP A 58 -17.20 -2.99 11.64
CA ASP A 58 -18.57 -2.50 11.45
C ASP A 58 -19.20 -2.03 12.77
N ARG A 59 -18.94 -2.76 13.87
CA ARG A 59 -19.40 -2.35 15.18
C ARG A 59 -18.75 -1.06 15.65
N ALA A 60 -17.44 -0.91 15.45
CA ALA A 60 -16.71 0.33 15.78
C ALA A 60 -17.25 1.53 14.96
N ALA A 61 -17.45 1.34 13.66
CA ALA A 61 -18.01 2.37 12.79
C ALA A 61 -19.47 2.74 13.15
N ALA A 62 -20.25 1.79 13.67
CA ALA A 62 -21.61 2.04 14.16
C ALA A 62 -21.62 2.80 15.50
N LEU A 63 -20.56 2.70 16.30
CA LEU A 63 -20.41 3.45 17.55
C LEU A 63 -19.90 4.86 17.30
N ASP A 64 -19.03 5.03 16.32
CA ASP A 64 -18.51 6.34 15.91
C ASP A 64 -18.31 6.37 14.38
N GLU A 65 -19.19 7.07 13.68
CA GLU A 65 -19.12 7.26 12.22
C GLU A 65 -17.86 7.99 11.76
N LYS A 66 -17.14 8.65 12.70
CA LYS A 66 -15.87 9.32 12.42
C LYS A 66 -14.64 8.47 12.76
N ALA A 67 -14.83 7.23 13.18
CA ALA A 67 -13.72 6.31 13.45
C ALA A 67 -13.03 5.88 12.14
N GLY A 68 -12.24 6.76 11.55
CA GLY A 68 -11.51 6.53 10.29
C GLY A 68 -10.68 5.24 10.31
N ALA A 69 -10.07 4.91 11.45
CA ALA A 69 -9.29 3.68 11.63
C ALA A 69 -10.14 2.41 11.46
N ALA A 70 -11.44 2.43 11.79
CA ALA A 70 -12.32 1.29 11.56
C ALA A 70 -12.54 1.05 10.06
N TYR A 71 -12.80 2.12 9.31
CA TYR A 71 -12.95 2.02 7.86
C TYR A 71 -11.63 1.64 7.17
N TYR A 72 -10.52 2.22 7.60
CA TYR A 72 -9.20 1.87 7.08
C TYR A 72 -8.86 0.39 7.31
N GLY A 73 -9.08 -0.12 8.52
CA GLY A 73 -8.87 -1.53 8.86
C GLY A 73 -9.79 -2.46 8.06
N ALA A 74 -11.07 -2.10 7.90
CA ALA A 74 -12.00 -2.87 7.05
C ALA A 74 -11.54 -2.87 5.58
N GLY A 75 -11.05 -1.74 5.06
CA GLY A 75 -10.46 -1.63 3.72
C GLY A 75 -9.30 -2.60 3.53
N ASN A 76 -8.36 -2.64 4.48
CA ASN A 76 -7.24 -3.58 4.44
C ASN A 76 -7.70 -5.04 4.42
N VAL A 77 -8.72 -5.39 5.21
CA VAL A 77 -9.30 -6.74 5.19
C VAL A 77 -9.92 -7.06 3.83
N TYR A 78 -10.60 -6.11 3.20
CA TYR A 78 -11.14 -6.31 1.85
C TYR A 78 -10.04 -6.47 0.80
N VAL A 79 -8.91 -5.76 0.91
CA VAL A 79 -7.73 -5.98 0.04
C VAL A 79 -7.18 -7.40 0.23
N MET A 80 -7.03 -7.88 1.47
CA MET A 80 -6.60 -9.27 1.76
C MET A 80 -7.56 -10.32 1.16
N LYS A 81 -8.83 -9.97 1.00
CA LYS A 81 -9.87 -10.82 0.37
C LYS A 81 -9.99 -10.58 -1.14
N GLU A 82 -9.12 -9.77 -1.75
CA GLU A 82 -9.15 -9.35 -3.16
C GLU A 82 -10.48 -8.69 -3.59
N ARG A 83 -11.23 -8.15 -2.62
CA ARG A 83 -12.49 -7.43 -2.83
C ARG A 83 -12.22 -5.94 -2.98
N TYR A 84 -11.57 -5.58 -4.08
CA TYR A 84 -11.01 -4.25 -4.29
C TYR A 84 -12.06 -3.13 -4.36
N GLN A 85 -13.27 -3.40 -4.84
CA GLN A 85 -14.32 -2.38 -4.87
C GLN A 85 -14.77 -2.01 -3.46
N GLU A 86 -14.98 -3.02 -2.60
CA GLU A 86 -15.34 -2.76 -1.20
C GLU A 86 -14.17 -2.14 -0.42
N ALA A 87 -12.94 -2.53 -0.73
CA ALA A 87 -11.75 -1.88 -0.15
C ALA A 87 -11.71 -0.39 -0.46
N LYS A 88 -11.90 -0.02 -1.73
CA LYS A 88 -11.98 1.37 -2.18
C LYS A 88 -13.07 2.13 -1.41
N ASP A 89 -14.28 1.57 -1.32
CA ASP A 89 -15.40 2.21 -0.63
C ASP A 89 -15.08 2.47 0.85
N MET A 90 -14.37 1.55 1.50
CA MET A 90 -13.94 1.72 2.89
C MET A 90 -12.82 2.77 3.04
N PHE A 91 -11.81 2.76 2.19
CA PHE A 91 -10.76 3.78 2.21
C PHE A 91 -11.31 5.19 1.91
N GLU A 92 -12.25 5.33 0.98
CA GLU A 92 -12.94 6.59 0.74
C GLU A 92 -13.73 7.07 1.97
N LYS A 93 -14.36 6.15 2.72
CA LYS A 93 -15.01 6.50 4.00
C LYS A 93 -13.99 6.96 5.02
N ALA A 94 -12.85 6.24 5.17
CA ALA A 94 -11.77 6.66 6.04
C ALA A 94 -11.28 8.08 5.71
N HIS A 95 -11.07 8.37 4.42
CA HIS A 95 -10.69 9.71 3.97
C HIS A 95 -11.73 10.78 4.33
N ARG A 96 -13.03 10.50 4.15
CA ARG A 96 -14.13 11.43 4.51
C ARG A 96 -14.23 11.71 6.00
N THR A 97 -13.68 10.87 6.87
CA THR A 97 -13.59 11.15 8.33
C THR A 97 -12.49 12.15 8.67
N GLY A 98 -11.67 12.58 7.70
CA GLY A 98 -10.51 13.45 7.89
C GLY A 98 -9.19 12.69 8.09
N MET A 99 -9.15 11.39 7.83
CA MET A 99 -7.91 10.63 7.82
C MET A 99 -7.09 11.00 6.58
N GLU A 100 -5.90 11.59 6.79
CA GLU A 100 -5.03 12.09 5.72
C GLU A 100 -3.58 11.71 6.04
N ASN A 101 -3.22 10.46 5.77
CA ASN A 101 -1.84 9.99 5.93
C ASN A 101 -1.38 9.23 4.67
N SER A 102 -0.07 9.04 4.56
CA SER A 102 0.57 8.34 3.45
C SER A 102 -0.02 6.95 3.22
N ASP A 103 -0.22 6.17 4.30
CA ASP A 103 -0.72 4.79 4.21
C ASP A 103 -2.12 4.72 3.58
N LEU A 104 -3.04 5.61 3.99
CA LEU A 104 -4.39 5.66 3.41
C LEU A 104 -4.34 5.98 1.91
N TYR A 105 -3.56 6.99 1.53
CA TYR A 105 -3.43 7.40 0.14
C TYR A 105 -2.76 6.32 -0.70
N TYR A 106 -1.74 5.65 -0.18
CA TYR A 106 -1.10 4.50 -0.82
C TYR A 106 -2.08 3.35 -1.03
N MET A 107 -2.82 2.95 0.02
CA MET A 107 -3.80 1.87 -0.07
C MET A 107 -4.94 2.19 -1.03
N LEU A 108 -5.42 3.44 -1.05
CA LEU A 108 -6.45 3.89 -1.98
C LEU A 108 -5.93 3.88 -3.43
N GLY A 109 -4.73 4.39 -3.65
CA GLY A 109 -4.10 4.41 -4.96
C GLY A 109 -3.84 3.01 -5.50
N THR A 110 -3.21 2.14 -4.72
CA THR A 110 -2.94 0.75 -5.14
C THR A 110 -4.22 -0.05 -5.35
N THR A 111 -5.25 0.18 -4.54
CA THR A 111 -6.57 -0.43 -4.76
C THR A 111 -7.18 0.00 -6.10
N LEU A 112 -7.05 1.27 -6.47
CA LEU A 112 -7.51 1.78 -7.77
C LEU A 112 -6.71 1.19 -8.94
N VAL A 113 -5.40 0.96 -8.76
CA VAL A 113 -4.59 0.23 -9.78
C VAL A 113 -5.11 -1.20 -9.95
N LYS A 114 -5.44 -1.91 -8.86
CA LYS A 114 -6.04 -3.26 -8.91
C LYS A 114 -7.43 -3.29 -9.57
N LEU A 115 -8.15 -2.18 -9.53
CA LEU A 115 -9.42 -1.98 -10.24
C LEU A 115 -9.24 -1.54 -11.70
N GLU A 116 -8.01 -1.53 -12.22
CA GLU A 116 -7.68 -1.08 -13.57
C GLU A 116 -8.05 0.40 -13.82
N GLN A 117 -7.93 1.25 -12.78
CA GLN A 117 -8.24 2.67 -12.81
C GLN A 117 -6.98 3.54 -12.53
N PRO A 118 -5.87 3.40 -13.28
CA PRO A 118 -4.60 4.07 -12.98
C PRO A 118 -4.70 5.60 -13.00
N LYS A 119 -5.55 6.17 -13.86
CA LYS A 119 -5.78 7.62 -13.89
C LYS A 119 -6.34 8.17 -12.58
N LEU A 120 -7.22 7.41 -11.94
CA LEU A 120 -7.78 7.79 -10.64
C LEU A 120 -6.81 7.51 -9.50
N ALA A 121 -5.89 6.56 -9.67
CA ALA A 121 -4.87 6.21 -8.68
C ALA A 121 -3.79 7.29 -8.54
N MET A 122 -3.39 7.94 -9.66
CA MET A 122 -2.26 8.87 -9.70
C MET A 122 -2.28 9.95 -8.60
N PRO A 123 -3.36 10.74 -8.40
CA PRO A 123 -3.35 11.79 -7.39
C PRO A 123 -3.19 11.25 -5.96
N TYR A 124 -3.67 10.04 -5.69
CA TYR A 124 -3.52 9.40 -4.39
C TYR A 124 -2.09 8.89 -4.18
N LEU A 125 -1.51 8.22 -5.18
CA LEU A 125 -0.11 7.73 -5.09
C LEU A 125 0.88 8.89 -5.05
N GLN A 126 0.65 9.95 -5.81
CA GLN A 126 1.42 11.19 -5.71
C GLN A 126 1.36 11.74 -4.28
N ARG A 127 0.17 11.84 -3.71
CA ARG A 127 -0.01 12.37 -2.36
C ARG A 127 0.63 11.48 -1.29
N ALA A 128 0.59 10.16 -1.47
CA ALA A 128 1.29 9.21 -0.60
C ALA A 128 2.80 9.46 -0.60
N ALA A 129 3.41 9.57 -1.79
CA ALA A 129 4.83 9.86 -1.95
C ALA A 129 5.24 11.24 -1.38
N GLU A 130 4.41 12.27 -1.55
CA GLU A 130 4.65 13.60 -0.98
C GLU A 130 4.60 13.63 0.56
N LEU A 131 3.72 12.84 1.18
CA LEU A 131 3.56 12.78 2.63
C LEU A 131 4.66 11.95 3.32
N ASN A 132 5.28 11.04 2.59
CA ASN A 132 6.37 10.21 3.09
C ASN A 132 7.43 10.01 2.00
N ASP A 133 8.37 10.94 1.91
CA ASP A 133 9.46 10.90 0.92
C ASP A 133 10.34 9.65 1.03
N ALA A 134 10.34 9.00 2.21
CA ALA A 134 11.09 7.78 2.45
C ALA A 134 10.36 6.52 1.92
N ASP A 135 9.09 6.64 1.55
CA ASP A 135 8.32 5.54 0.97
C ASP A 135 8.63 5.38 -0.52
N VAL A 136 9.67 4.59 -0.76
CA VAL A 136 10.14 4.26 -2.12
C VAL A 136 9.06 3.54 -2.92
N GLU A 137 8.25 2.69 -2.27
CA GLU A 137 7.21 1.91 -2.93
C GLU A 137 6.04 2.80 -3.41
N ALA A 138 5.60 3.77 -2.60
CA ALA A 138 4.57 4.72 -3.02
C ALA A 138 5.00 5.52 -4.25
N ARG A 139 6.25 5.99 -4.27
CA ARG A 139 6.84 6.69 -5.40
C ARG A 139 6.96 5.80 -6.64
N PHE A 140 7.40 4.55 -6.46
CA PHE A 140 7.49 3.58 -7.54
C PHE A 140 6.12 3.31 -8.18
N GLN A 141 5.07 3.09 -7.38
CA GLN A 141 3.71 2.88 -7.88
C GLN A 141 3.17 4.11 -8.61
N TYR A 142 3.50 5.32 -8.14
CA TYR A 142 3.16 6.55 -8.83
C TYR A 142 3.85 6.64 -10.21
N ALA A 143 5.15 6.37 -10.26
CA ALA A 143 5.93 6.33 -11.50
C ALA A 143 5.37 5.30 -12.51
N MET A 144 4.96 4.13 -12.03
CA MET A 144 4.29 3.11 -12.85
C MET A 144 2.99 3.62 -13.47
N CYS A 145 2.17 4.34 -12.71
CA CYS A 145 0.95 4.94 -13.24
C CYS A 145 1.26 5.98 -14.32
N LEU A 146 2.25 6.84 -14.10
CA LEU A 146 2.70 7.84 -15.08
C LEU A 146 3.17 7.17 -16.38
N ALA A 147 4.00 6.13 -16.27
CA ALA A 147 4.50 5.38 -17.43
C ALA A 147 3.36 4.72 -18.23
N ASN A 148 2.40 4.11 -17.55
CA ASN A 148 1.24 3.47 -18.19
C ASN A 148 0.34 4.47 -18.92
N GLU A 149 0.29 5.73 -18.47
CA GLU A 149 -0.45 6.80 -19.14
C GLU A 149 0.38 7.53 -20.22
N GLY A 150 1.60 7.08 -20.47
CA GLY A 150 2.50 7.66 -21.48
C GLY A 150 3.19 8.95 -21.06
N MET A 151 3.12 9.33 -19.79
CA MET A 151 3.79 10.49 -19.21
C MET A 151 5.26 10.13 -18.91
N LEU A 152 6.03 9.89 -19.98
CA LEU A 152 7.35 9.26 -19.88
C LEU A 152 8.38 10.15 -19.16
N ASP A 153 8.35 11.47 -19.33
CA ASP A 153 9.33 12.38 -18.72
C ASP A 153 9.14 12.43 -17.22
N GLU A 154 7.89 12.52 -16.78
CA GLU A 154 7.52 12.49 -15.36
C GLU A 154 7.82 11.11 -14.74
N ALA A 155 7.50 10.02 -15.46
CA ALA A 155 7.83 8.67 -15.01
C ALA A 155 9.33 8.46 -14.83
N ILE A 156 10.16 8.92 -15.77
CA ILE A 156 11.62 8.86 -15.67
C ILE A 156 12.11 9.62 -14.44
N THR A 157 11.55 10.80 -14.18
CA THR A 157 11.91 11.60 -13.00
C THR A 157 11.62 10.82 -11.73
N GLU A 158 10.41 10.26 -11.60
CA GLU A 158 10.02 9.54 -10.39
C GLU A 158 10.77 8.20 -10.21
N PHE A 159 10.99 7.43 -11.29
CA PHE A 159 11.85 6.24 -11.22
C PHE A 159 13.30 6.57 -10.86
N SER A 160 13.82 7.71 -11.32
CA SER A 160 15.16 8.16 -10.93
C SER A 160 15.24 8.46 -9.43
N ASN A 161 14.24 9.15 -8.88
CA ASN A 161 14.13 9.39 -7.44
C ASN A 161 14.07 8.06 -6.65
N VAL A 162 13.35 7.05 -7.17
CA VAL A 162 13.34 5.69 -6.59
C VAL A 162 14.74 5.09 -6.56
N THR A 163 15.47 5.11 -7.69
CA THR A 163 16.81 4.51 -7.77
C THR A 163 17.88 5.28 -7.00
N GLU A 164 17.67 6.57 -6.75
CA GLU A 164 18.53 7.38 -5.86
C GLU A 164 18.30 7.03 -4.39
N SER A 165 17.03 6.80 -4.00
CA SER A 165 16.65 6.44 -2.63
C SER A 165 16.93 4.97 -2.31
N ASP A 166 16.70 4.08 -3.27
CA ASP A 166 17.03 2.66 -3.19
C ASP A 166 17.81 2.19 -4.43
N PRO A 167 19.15 2.24 -4.38
CA PRO A 167 20.01 1.77 -5.47
C PRO A 167 19.94 0.26 -5.74
N SER A 168 19.23 -0.51 -4.90
CA SER A 168 19.02 -1.95 -5.09
C SER A 168 17.68 -2.30 -5.74
N HIS A 169 16.90 -1.31 -6.13
CA HIS A 169 15.57 -1.51 -6.73
C HIS A 169 15.66 -1.89 -8.22
N ALA A 170 15.84 -3.18 -8.51
CA ALA A 170 16.01 -3.69 -9.88
C ALA A 170 14.84 -3.34 -10.82
N ASP A 171 13.58 -3.43 -10.32
CA ASP A 171 12.40 -3.08 -11.12
C ASP A 171 12.36 -1.60 -11.54
N ALA A 172 12.86 -0.68 -10.70
CA ALA A 172 12.93 0.73 -11.06
C ALA A 172 13.96 0.97 -12.18
N PHE A 173 15.13 0.34 -12.13
CA PHE A 173 16.09 0.38 -13.22
C PHE A 173 15.56 -0.25 -14.50
N TYR A 174 14.83 -1.37 -14.40
CA TYR A 174 14.15 -1.96 -15.56
C TYR A 174 13.16 -0.97 -16.19
N ASN A 175 12.30 -0.36 -15.40
CA ASN A 175 11.30 0.58 -15.91
C ASN A 175 11.93 1.87 -16.47
N LEU A 176 13.04 2.36 -15.91
CA LEU A 176 13.86 3.42 -16.52
C LEU A 176 14.37 2.98 -17.91
N GLY A 177 14.92 1.77 -18.01
CA GLY A 177 15.38 1.23 -19.28
C GLY A 177 14.27 1.18 -20.33
N VAL A 178 13.09 0.72 -19.93
CA VAL A 178 11.91 0.68 -20.81
C VAL A 178 11.48 2.09 -21.23
N ALA A 179 11.40 3.04 -20.28
CA ALA A 179 11.00 4.41 -20.57
C ALA A 179 11.98 5.10 -21.53
N TYR A 180 13.29 4.93 -21.35
CA TYR A 180 14.29 5.45 -22.28
C TYR A 180 14.23 4.77 -23.66
N ALA A 181 13.91 3.48 -23.71
CA ALA A 181 13.70 2.79 -24.99
C ALA A 181 12.51 3.37 -25.76
N PHE A 182 11.41 3.69 -25.09
CA PHE A 182 10.27 4.39 -25.72
C PHE A 182 10.62 5.81 -26.18
N LYS A 183 11.62 6.46 -25.57
CA LYS A 183 12.16 7.75 -26.02
C LYS A 183 13.25 7.60 -27.09
N GLU A 184 13.47 6.40 -27.61
CA GLU A 184 14.50 6.09 -28.62
C GLU A 184 15.94 6.35 -28.13
N ASP A 185 16.16 6.55 -26.83
CA ASP A 185 17.49 6.62 -26.22
C ASP A 185 18.01 5.21 -25.87
N ARG A 186 18.37 4.47 -26.90
CA ARG A 186 18.87 3.09 -26.82
C ARG A 186 20.06 2.96 -25.86
N LYS A 187 20.96 3.93 -25.85
CA LYS A 187 22.18 3.86 -25.04
C LYS A 187 21.82 3.89 -23.54
N THR A 188 21.06 4.90 -23.12
CA THR A 188 20.63 5.01 -21.73
C THR A 188 19.72 3.86 -21.32
N ALA A 189 18.85 3.37 -22.23
CA ALA A 189 18.00 2.22 -21.98
C ALA A 189 18.84 0.98 -21.65
N LEU A 190 19.87 0.65 -22.45
CA LEU A 190 20.77 -0.49 -22.20
C LEU A 190 21.56 -0.32 -20.89
N ASP A 191 22.02 0.90 -20.58
CA ASP A 191 22.74 1.17 -19.33
C ASP A 191 21.82 0.89 -18.09
N MET A 192 20.55 1.28 -18.16
CA MET A 192 19.60 1.04 -17.07
C MET A 192 19.25 -0.45 -16.94
N LEU A 193 19.02 -1.14 -18.07
CA LEU A 193 18.75 -2.59 -18.05
C LEU A 193 19.95 -3.38 -17.53
N ASN A 194 21.19 -2.96 -17.83
CA ASN A 194 22.37 -3.59 -17.26
C ASN A 194 22.44 -3.39 -15.73
N LYS A 195 22.14 -2.19 -15.22
CA LYS A 195 22.06 -1.97 -13.76
C LYS A 195 21.03 -2.86 -13.10
N ALA A 196 19.85 -3.05 -13.72
CA ALA A 196 18.85 -3.97 -13.21
C ALA A 196 19.39 -5.40 -13.13
N LEU A 197 20.16 -5.84 -14.13
CA LEU A 197 20.78 -7.18 -14.18
C LEU A 197 21.99 -7.32 -13.25
N ASP A 198 22.71 -6.24 -12.97
CA ASP A 198 23.79 -6.24 -11.97
C ASP A 198 23.23 -6.47 -10.56
N ILE A 199 22.02 -5.95 -10.28
CA ILE A 199 21.30 -6.14 -9.02
C ILE A 199 20.65 -7.52 -8.96
N LEU A 200 19.90 -7.89 -10.00
CA LEU A 200 19.18 -9.16 -10.11
C LEU A 200 19.50 -9.84 -11.44
N PRO A 201 20.53 -10.72 -11.48
CA PRO A 201 21.01 -11.34 -12.73
C PRO A 201 19.97 -12.20 -13.49
N ASP A 202 18.96 -12.71 -12.80
CA ASP A 202 17.86 -13.50 -13.34
C ASP A 202 16.57 -12.68 -13.57
N HIS A 203 16.66 -11.35 -13.60
CA HIS A 203 15.53 -10.48 -13.90
C HIS A 203 15.03 -10.66 -15.33
N MET A 204 14.09 -11.57 -15.55
CA MET A 204 13.63 -12.02 -16.86
C MET A 204 13.15 -10.90 -17.78
N LEU A 205 12.50 -9.87 -17.21
CA LEU A 205 12.02 -8.73 -18.01
C LEU A 205 13.18 -7.89 -18.55
N SER A 206 14.21 -7.65 -17.74
CA SER A 206 15.41 -6.92 -18.19
C SER A 206 16.20 -7.70 -19.23
N ILE A 207 16.36 -9.01 -19.07
CA ILE A 207 17.01 -9.88 -20.05
C ILE A 207 16.30 -9.75 -21.40
N ARG A 208 14.98 -9.92 -21.41
CA ARG A 208 14.18 -9.86 -22.64
C ARG A 208 14.20 -8.47 -23.28
N ALA A 209 14.05 -7.41 -22.48
CA ALA A 209 14.09 -6.04 -22.99
C ALA A 209 15.45 -5.70 -23.62
N LYS A 210 16.55 -6.12 -22.97
CA LYS A 210 17.90 -5.94 -23.49
C LYS A 210 18.09 -6.66 -24.82
N GLN A 211 17.70 -7.94 -24.93
CA GLN A 211 17.78 -8.70 -26.18
C GLN A 211 17.04 -8.02 -27.33
N LEU A 212 15.79 -7.57 -27.08
CA LEU A 212 15.01 -6.85 -28.10
C LEU A 212 15.69 -5.56 -28.57
N LEU A 213 16.34 -4.83 -27.64
CA LEU A 213 17.06 -3.61 -27.99
C LEU A 213 18.38 -3.92 -28.76
N GLU A 214 19.06 -5.03 -28.49
CA GLU A 214 20.29 -5.41 -29.15
C GLU A 214 20.04 -5.93 -30.60
N GLU A 215 18.86 -6.50 -30.86
CA GLU A 215 18.46 -7.04 -32.16
C GLU A 215 17.84 -5.97 -33.09
N ALA A 216 17.38 -4.83 -32.58
CA ALA A 216 16.77 -3.73 -33.31
C ALA A 216 17.82 -2.73 -33.83
#